data_89eacac5968e97f1338f4adac7e507cc
#
_entry.id   89eacac5968e97f1338f4adac7e507cc
#
_cell.length_a   1.000
_cell.length_b   1.000
_cell.length_c   1.000
_cell.angle_alpha   90.00
_cell.angle_beta   90.00
_cell.angle_gamma   90.00
#
_symmetry.space_group_name_H-M   'P 1'
#
loop_
_entity.id
_entity.type
_entity.pdbx_description
1 polymer ?
#
loop_
_entity_poly.entity_id
_entity_poly.type
_entity_poly.pdbx_seq_one_letter_code
_entity_poly.pdbx_strand_id
1 'polypeptide(L)'
;MMRHEVERRLRRAPKSVARDEAFAKAIRSIPKGKVATYGQVAAAAGYPLYHRHVAALLRRTHVGLPWQRVIGSGGEIKLKGVAGMEQRTRLEMEGVHFRGKRVDITEHQHKFKTWEFD
;
A
#
# COMPACT_ATOMS: atom_id res chain seq x y z
N MET A 1 21.19 18.53 3.04
CA MET A 1 21.04 19.01 1.84
C MET A 1 20.03 18.38 1.05
N MET A 2 20.08 17.15 0.84
CA MET A 2 19.05 16.48 0.13
C MET A 2 17.69 16.66 0.75
N ARG A 3 17.64 16.71 2.06
CA ARG A 3 16.37 16.87 2.75
C ARG A 3 15.70 18.20 2.40
N HIS A 4 16.47 19.29 2.36
CA HIS A 4 15.90 20.56 1.99
C HIS A 4 15.45 20.58 0.55
N GLU A 5 16.18 19.90 -0.31
CA GLU A 5 15.81 19.80 -1.71
C GLU A 5 14.48 19.08 -1.86
N VAL A 6 14.31 17.95 -1.16
CA VAL A 6 13.10 17.18 -1.24
C VAL A 6 11.91 17.98 -0.72
N GLU A 7 12.08 18.62 0.43
CA GLU A 7 11.00 19.42 1.01
C GLU A 7 10.58 20.56 0.10
N ARG A 8 11.56 21.22 -0.50
CA ARG A 8 11.27 22.31 -1.41
C ARG A 8 10.53 21.83 -2.64
N ARG A 9 10.97 20.71 -3.18
CA ARG A 9 10.34 20.13 -4.36
C ARG A 9 8.89 19.75 -4.08
N LEU A 10 8.63 19.15 -2.93
CA LEU A 10 7.29 18.74 -2.57
C LEU A 10 6.36 19.93 -2.38
N ARG A 11 6.87 21.02 -1.81
CA ARG A 11 6.05 22.20 -1.64
C ARG A 11 5.65 22.86 -2.95
N ARG A 12 6.50 22.73 -3.97
CA ARG A 12 6.22 23.29 -5.27
C ARG A 12 5.47 22.34 -6.18
N ALA A 13 5.47 21.06 -5.84
CA ALA A 13 4.86 20.05 -6.69
C ALA A 13 3.34 20.13 -6.61
N PRO A 14 2.65 19.66 -7.66
CA PRO A 14 1.20 19.52 -7.57
C PRO A 14 0.83 18.65 -6.38
N LYS A 15 -0.36 18.88 -5.84
CA LYS A 15 -0.82 18.10 -4.70
C LYS A 15 -0.82 16.62 -4.99
N SER A 16 -1.06 16.21 -6.24
CA SER A 16 -1.06 14.80 -6.60
C SER A 16 0.31 14.15 -6.42
N VAL A 17 1.39 14.90 -6.63
CA VAL A 17 2.73 14.35 -6.45
C VAL A 17 3.02 14.11 -4.97
N ALA A 18 2.69 15.09 -4.12
CA ALA A 18 2.88 14.94 -2.68
C ALA A 18 2.04 13.79 -2.14
N ARG A 19 0.81 13.66 -2.65
CA ARG A 19 -0.09 12.58 -2.25
C ARG A 19 0.49 11.22 -2.64
N ASP A 20 0.98 11.09 -3.87
CA ASP A 20 1.54 9.83 -4.35
C ASP A 20 2.78 9.45 -3.54
N GLU A 21 3.59 10.42 -3.16
CA GLU A 21 4.75 10.17 -2.32
C GLU A 21 4.32 9.65 -0.94
N ALA A 22 3.24 10.20 -0.39
CA ALA A 22 2.72 9.75 0.90
C ALA A 22 2.18 8.32 0.80
N PHE A 23 1.50 7.98 -0.31
CA PHE A 23 1.03 6.62 -0.54
C PHE A 23 2.20 5.66 -0.64
N ALA A 24 3.23 6.02 -1.41
CA ALA A 24 4.40 5.16 -1.58
C ALA A 24 5.09 4.91 -0.24
N LYS A 25 5.20 5.94 0.58
CA LYS A 25 5.80 5.81 1.90
C LYS A 25 5.02 4.84 2.77
N ALA A 26 3.69 4.96 2.76
CA ALA A 26 2.84 4.06 3.54
C ALA A 26 2.99 2.62 3.04
N ILE A 27 3.03 2.42 1.73
CA ILE A 27 3.16 1.08 1.15
C ILE A 27 4.50 0.46 1.55
N ARG A 28 5.58 1.25 1.49
CA ARG A 28 6.90 0.75 1.85
C ARG A 28 6.99 0.33 3.32
N SER A 29 6.12 0.88 4.15
CA SER A 29 6.15 0.56 5.57
C SER A 29 5.49 -0.77 5.90
N ILE A 30 4.78 -1.39 4.94
CA ILE A 30 4.13 -2.68 5.18
C ILE A 30 5.21 -3.77 5.17
N PRO A 31 5.42 -4.45 6.29
CA PRO A 31 6.51 -5.45 6.33
C PRO A 31 6.12 -6.75 5.65
N LYS A 32 7.12 -7.55 5.37
CA LYS A 32 6.94 -8.87 4.80
C LYS A 32 6.05 -9.69 5.73
N GLY A 33 5.12 -10.41 5.16
CA GLY A 33 4.18 -11.23 5.93
C GLY A 33 2.94 -10.47 6.40
N LYS A 34 2.83 -9.20 6.06
CA LYS A 34 1.67 -8.39 6.42
C LYS A 34 1.05 -7.77 5.18
N VAL A 35 -0.21 -7.42 5.27
CA VAL A 35 -0.96 -6.80 4.17
C VAL A 35 -1.77 -5.62 4.70
N ALA A 36 -2.13 -4.73 3.80
CA ALA A 36 -3.03 -3.63 4.12
C ALA A 36 -3.96 -3.41 2.92
N THR A 37 -5.15 -2.90 3.19
CA THR A 37 -6.08 -2.61 2.11
C THR A 37 -5.74 -1.29 1.46
N TYR A 38 -6.24 -1.09 0.25
CA TYR A 38 -6.07 0.20 -0.44
C TYR A 38 -6.57 1.35 0.44
N GLY A 39 -7.69 1.14 1.13
CA GLY A 39 -8.24 2.17 2.00
C GLY A 39 -7.36 2.45 3.22
N GLN A 40 -6.77 1.39 3.80
CA GLN A 40 -5.88 1.57 4.94
C GLN A 40 -4.61 2.31 4.54
N VAL A 41 -4.07 2.03 3.36
CA VAL A 41 -2.92 2.76 2.85
C VAL A 41 -3.27 4.24 2.68
N ALA A 42 -4.41 4.51 2.07
CA ALA A 42 -4.84 5.89 1.86
C ALA A 42 -4.98 6.63 3.18
N ALA A 43 -5.65 6.01 4.15
CA ALA A 43 -5.85 6.64 5.46
C ALA A 43 -4.53 6.87 6.18
N ALA A 44 -3.62 5.88 6.13
CA ALA A 44 -2.32 6.00 6.79
C ALA A 44 -1.49 7.12 6.17
N ALA A 45 -1.69 7.37 4.88
CA ALA A 45 -0.98 8.45 4.20
C ALA A 45 -1.60 9.84 4.47
N GLY A 46 -2.73 9.88 5.17
CA GLY A 46 -3.40 11.15 5.45
C GLY A 46 -4.48 11.52 4.46
N TYR A 47 -4.88 10.57 3.61
CA TYR A 47 -5.88 10.82 2.58
C TYR A 47 -6.98 9.76 2.63
N PRO A 48 -7.78 9.73 3.72
CA PRO A 48 -8.86 8.76 3.81
C PRO A 48 -9.81 8.91 2.63
N LEU A 49 -10.37 7.80 2.19
CA LEU A 49 -11.29 7.74 1.06
C LEU A 49 -10.60 7.84 -0.31
N TYR A 50 -9.28 7.89 -0.34
CA TYR A 50 -8.54 7.98 -1.61
C TYR A 50 -8.03 6.62 -2.07
N HIS A 51 -8.76 5.55 -1.73
CA HIS A 51 -8.32 4.19 -2.08
C HIS A 51 -8.14 3.99 -3.59
N ARG A 52 -8.98 4.64 -4.40
CA ARG A 52 -8.86 4.51 -5.86
C ARG A 52 -7.58 5.14 -6.38
N HIS A 53 -7.12 6.19 -5.71
CA HIS A 53 -5.87 6.85 -6.10
C HIS A 53 -4.67 5.97 -5.74
N VAL A 54 -4.76 5.20 -4.66
CA VAL A 54 -3.71 4.24 -4.32
C VAL A 54 -3.63 3.17 -5.40
N ALA A 55 -4.78 2.63 -5.83
CA ALA A 55 -4.81 1.64 -6.89
C ALA A 55 -4.24 2.21 -8.19
N ALA A 56 -4.58 3.46 -8.51
CA ALA A 56 -4.09 4.11 -9.72
C ALA A 56 -2.57 4.29 -9.67
N LEU A 57 -2.04 4.64 -8.51
CA LEU A 57 -0.59 4.77 -8.34
C LEU A 57 0.09 3.43 -8.63
N LEU A 58 -0.44 2.35 -8.06
CA LEU A 58 0.17 1.03 -8.24
C LEU A 58 0.07 0.55 -9.67
N ARG A 59 -0.97 0.95 -10.42
CA ARG A 59 -1.06 0.61 -11.84
C ARG A 59 -0.01 1.35 -12.66
N ARG A 60 0.34 2.57 -12.24
CA ARG A 60 1.33 3.37 -12.96
C ARG A 60 2.74 3.04 -12.57
N THR A 61 2.96 2.75 -11.29
CA THR A 61 4.30 2.51 -10.83
C THR A 61 4.27 1.56 -9.63
N HIS A 62 4.74 0.36 -9.84
CA HIS A 62 4.83 -0.61 -8.74
C HIS A 62 6.28 -1.06 -8.52
N VAL A 63 7.17 -0.62 -9.40
CA VAL A 63 8.57 -1.00 -9.29
C VAL A 63 9.17 -0.41 -8.00
N GLY A 64 9.79 -1.26 -7.22
CA GLY A 64 10.38 -0.81 -5.97
C GLY A 64 9.42 -0.67 -4.81
N LEU A 65 8.12 -0.98 -5.04
CA LEU A 65 7.14 -0.98 -3.97
C LEU A 65 6.68 -2.41 -3.70
N PRO A 66 6.41 -2.76 -2.45
CA PRO A 66 5.86 -4.09 -2.15
C PRO A 66 4.37 -4.11 -2.48
N TRP A 67 4.06 -3.94 -3.76
CA TRP A 67 2.69 -3.81 -4.24
C TRP A 67 1.81 -5.01 -3.90
N GLN A 68 2.42 -6.19 -3.80
CA GLN A 68 1.67 -7.40 -3.49
C GLN A 68 1.04 -7.35 -2.10
N ARG A 69 1.53 -6.48 -1.22
CA ARG A 69 1.03 -6.37 0.15
C ARG A 69 -0.17 -5.44 0.27
N VAL A 70 -0.64 -4.89 -0.87
CA VAL A 70 -1.82 -4.02 -0.87
C VAL A 70 -2.97 -4.81 -1.51
N ILE A 71 -4.04 -5.00 -0.76
CA ILE A 71 -5.14 -5.87 -1.15
C ILE A 71 -6.47 -5.15 -1.02
N GLY A 72 -7.52 -5.80 -1.48
CA GLY A 72 -8.85 -5.26 -1.34
C GLY A 72 -9.45 -5.53 0.02
N SER A 73 -10.58 -4.90 0.27
CA SER A 73 -11.33 -5.06 1.50
C SER A 73 -11.64 -6.54 1.72
N GLY A 74 -11.56 -6.97 2.97
CA GLY A 74 -11.84 -8.36 3.31
C GLY A 74 -10.77 -9.36 2.88
N GLY A 75 -9.61 -8.88 2.43
CA GLY A 75 -8.52 -9.77 2.02
C GLY A 75 -8.56 -10.17 0.56
N GLU A 76 -9.38 -9.49 -0.23
CA GLU A 76 -9.58 -9.87 -1.62
C GLU A 76 -8.44 -9.41 -2.51
N ILE A 77 -7.97 -10.29 -3.40
CA ILE A 77 -7.05 -9.88 -4.44
C ILE A 77 -7.86 -9.30 -5.58
N LYS A 78 -7.70 -8.01 -5.82
CA LYS A 78 -8.49 -7.31 -6.82
C LYS A 78 -7.96 -7.48 -8.25
N LEU A 79 -6.70 -7.83 -8.40
CA LEU A 79 -6.12 -8.01 -9.71
C LEU A 79 -6.65 -9.30 -10.35
N LYS A 80 -6.80 -9.27 -11.66
CA LYS A 80 -7.36 -10.40 -12.39
C LYS A 80 -6.27 -11.15 -13.13
N GLY A 81 -6.55 -12.41 -13.46
CA GLY A 81 -5.68 -13.22 -14.31
C GLY A 81 -4.31 -13.43 -13.73
N VAL A 82 -3.31 -13.34 -14.59
CA VAL A 82 -1.93 -13.62 -14.22
C VAL A 82 -1.43 -12.71 -13.11
N ALA A 83 -1.80 -11.44 -13.15
CA ALA A 83 -1.36 -10.49 -12.13
C ALA A 83 -1.88 -10.88 -10.75
N GLY A 84 -3.12 -11.35 -10.66
CA GLY A 84 -3.68 -11.80 -9.40
C GLY A 84 -3.01 -13.07 -8.90
N MET A 85 -2.69 -13.97 -9.81
CA MET A 85 -1.97 -15.20 -9.46
C MET A 85 -0.57 -14.87 -8.95
N GLU A 86 0.08 -13.94 -9.58
CA GLU A 86 1.41 -13.52 -9.15
C GLU A 86 1.36 -12.90 -7.76
N GLN A 87 0.37 -12.06 -7.52
CA GLN A 87 0.22 -11.42 -6.22
C GLN A 87 0.06 -12.48 -5.12
N ARG A 88 -0.81 -13.45 -5.36
CA ARG A 88 -1.03 -14.52 -4.39
C ARG A 88 0.25 -15.31 -4.15
N THR A 89 0.95 -15.67 -5.21
CA THR A 89 2.19 -16.44 -5.09
C THR A 89 3.22 -15.67 -4.26
N ARG A 90 3.38 -14.38 -4.53
CA ARG A 90 4.32 -13.56 -3.77
C ARG A 90 3.96 -13.50 -2.29
N LEU A 91 2.67 -13.36 -1.99
CA LEU A 91 2.22 -13.31 -0.60
C LEU A 91 2.44 -14.66 0.10
N GLU A 92 2.14 -15.75 -0.59
CA GLU A 92 2.37 -17.07 -0.01
C GLU A 92 3.85 -17.29 0.27
N MET A 93 4.72 -16.83 -0.61
CA MET A 93 6.16 -16.94 -0.39
C MET A 93 6.62 -16.10 0.80
N GLU A 94 5.86 -15.09 1.17
CA GLU A 94 6.16 -14.27 2.35
C GLU A 94 5.53 -14.83 3.62
N GLY A 95 4.86 -15.97 3.52
CA GLY A 95 4.25 -16.60 4.68
C GLY A 95 2.82 -16.16 4.95
N VAL A 96 2.18 -15.46 4.00
CA VAL A 96 0.81 -15.01 4.19
C VAL A 96 -0.14 -16.16 3.91
N HIS A 97 -1.05 -16.40 4.84
CA HIS A 97 -2.02 -17.47 4.73
C HIS A 97 -3.33 -16.97 4.13
N PHE A 98 -3.94 -17.83 3.32
CA PHE A 98 -5.21 -17.53 2.69
C PHE A 98 -6.29 -18.45 3.23
N ARG A 99 -7.50 -17.95 3.26
CA ARG A 99 -8.70 -18.75 3.49
C ARG A 99 -9.47 -18.71 2.19
N GLY A 100 -9.40 -19.79 1.42
CA GLY A 100 -9.94 -19.81 0.07
C GLY A 100 -9.23 -18.79 -0.79
N LYS A 101 -9.98 -17.85 -1.33
CA LYS A 101 -9.41 -16.83 -2.21
C LYS A 101 -8.99 -15.55 -1.50
N ARG A 102 -9.17 -15.48 -0.19
CA ARG A 102 -8.91 -14.25 0.55
C ARG A 102 -7.77 -14.42 1.52
N VAL A 103 -7.00 -13.38 1.70
CA VAL A 103 -5.98 -13.35 2.74
C VAL A 103 -6.66 -13.41 4.10
N ASP A 104 -6.07 -14.16 5.02
CA ASP A 104 -6.55 -14.18 6.40
C ASP A 104 -6.06 -12.88 7.07
N ILE A 105 -6.87 -11.84 6.98
CA ILE A 105 -6.48 -10.53 7.50
C ILE A 105 -6.45 -10.49 9.01
N THR A 106 -7.15 -11.37 9.70
CA THR A 106 -7.06 -11.42 11.15
C THR A 106 -5.64 -11.69 11.58
N GLU A 107 -4.96 -12.54 10.82
CA GLU A 107 -3.58 -12.90 11.13
C GLU A 107 -2.57 -11.93 10.54
N HIS A 108 -2.83 -11.41 9.35
CA HIS A 108 -1.81 -10.72 8.57
C HIS A 108 -1.98 -9.23 8.39
N GLN A 109 -3.04 -8.64 8.95
CA GLN A 109 -3.25 -7.21 8.77
C GLN A 109 -2.16 -6.38 9.41
N HIS A 110 -1.57 -5.49 8.62
CA HIS A 110 -0.60 -4.55 9.14
C HIS A 110 -1.32 -3.41 9.84
N LYS A 111 -0.80 -3.01 10.98
CA LYS A 111 -1.34 -1.85 11.70
C LYS A 111 -0.34 -0.74 11.57
N PHE A 112 -0.72 0.30 10.84
CA PHE A 112 0.14 1.46 10.70
C PHE A 112 0.27 2.19 12.01
N LYS A 113 1.41 2.83 12.22
CA LYS A 113 1.59 3.63 13.42
C LYS A 113 0.66 4.81 13.34
N THR A 114 -0.07 5.02 14.43
CA THR A 114 -0.84 6.23 14.47
C THR A 114 0.07 7.29 15.02
N TRP A 115 -0.21 8.47 14.71
CA TRP A 115 0.59 9.49 15.13
C TRP A 115 0.19 9.89 16.42
N GLU A 116 0.71 10.04 17.01
CA GLU A 116 0.40 10.29 18.02
C GLU A 116 0.38 11.26 18.41
N PHE A 117 0.11 11.83 17.99
CA PHE A 117 -0.38 12.68 18.54
C PHE A 117 -0.53 12.34 19.70
N ASP A 118 -0.34 11.44 19.81
CA ASP A 118 -0.37 11.05 20.95
C ASP A 118 0.65 11.50 21.71
#